data_9d3ef69fddb16c0c4dd7945257983cad
#
_entry.id   9d3ef69fddb16c0c4dd7945257983cad
#
_cell.length_a   1.000
_cell.length_b   1.000
_cell.length_c   1.000
_cell.angle_alpha   90.00
_cell.angle_beta   90.00
_cell.angle_gamma   90.00
#
_symmetry.space_group_name_H-M   'P 1'
#
loop_
_entity.id
_entity.type
_entity.pdbx_description
1 polymer ?
#
loop_
_entity_poly.entity_id
_entity_poly.type
_entity_poly.pdbx_seq_one_letter_code
_entity_poly.pdbx_strand_id
1 'polypeptide(L)'
;MRAAGDRKARIYIGEIGWASTGPPRSDLVVGEKGQARILKRTLKFLIKKRKSWNVSGVLIYAWRDFPEGEIGCDWCSGAGLVKIDRKPKPALKAVRKLIRSHTRR
;
A
#
# COMPACT_ATOMS: atom_id res chain seq x y z
N MET A 1 -5.60 -10.81 17.75
CA MET A 1 -5.06 -12.17 17.98
C MET A 1 -4.46 -12.34 19.36
N ARG A 2 -3.68 -11.38 19.85
CA ARG A 2 -3.12 -11.46 21.20
C ARG A 2 -4.21 -11.46 22.27
N ALA A 3 -5.25 -10.65 22.08
CA ALA A 3 -6.38 -10.60 23.01
C ALA A 3 -7.16 -11.91 23.07
N ALA A 4 -7.10 -12.72 22.02
CA ALA A 4 -7.72 -14.05 21.97
C ALA A 4 -6.78 -15.15 22.48
N GLY A 5 -5.60 -14.80 23.03
CA GLY A 5 -4.65 -15.76 23.56
C GLY A 5 -3.65 -16.32 22.55
N ASP A 6 -3.72 -15.91 21.29
CA ASP A 6 -2.82 -16.40 20.25
C ASP A 6 -1.64 -15.45 20.05
N ARG A 7 -0.71 -15.48 20.98
CA ARG A 7 0.45 -14.57 21.00
C ARG A 7 1.52 -14.90 19.95
N LYS A 8 1.54 -16.14 19.46
CA LYS A 8 2.55 -16.59 18.50
C LYS A 8 2.09 -16.44 17.06
N ALA A 9 0.82 -16.15 16.82
CA ALA A 9 0.29 -16.00 15.49
C ALA A 9 0.94 -14.81 14.78
N ARG A 10 1.31 -15.02 13.51
CA ARG A 10 1.85 -13.97 12.67
C ARG A 10 0.73 -13.35 11.83
N ILE A 11 0.85 -12.06 11.60
CA ILE A 11 -0.12 -11.34 10.79
C ILE A 11 0.52 -10.99 9.45
N TYR A 12 -0.16 -11.39 8.37
CA TYR A 12 0.19 -10.98 7.01
C TYR A 12 -0.95 -10.10 6.50
N ILE A 13 -0.62 -8.87 6.14
CA ILE A 13 -1.60 -7.95 5.56
C ILE A 13 -1.61 -8.23 4.06
N GLY A 14 -2.67 -8.90 3.60
CA GLY A 14 -2.75 -9.39 2.24
C GLY A 14 -2.95 -8.31 1.19
N GLU A 15 -3.42 -7.13 1.59
CA GLU A 15 -3.65 -6.05 0.65
C GLU A 15 -3.81 -4.72 1.37
N ILE A 16 -3.06 -3.71 0.94
CA ILE A 16 -3.33 -2.31 1.25
C ILE A 16 -3.14 -1.50 -0.03
N GLY A 17 -3.94 -0.46 -0.21
CA GLY A 17 -3.77 0.38 -1.38
C GLY A 17 -4.70 1.57 -1.41
N TRP A 18 -4.31 2.57 -2.18
CA TRP A 18 -5.07 3.76 -2.50
C TRP A 18 -4.81 4.12 -3.94
N ALA A 19 -5.77 4.74 -4.59
CA ALA A 19 -5.66 5.08 -6.00
C ALA A 19 -5.23 6.53 -6.19
N SER A 20 -4.43 6.77 -7.24
CA SER A 20 -4.09 8.13 -7.65
C SER A 20 -5.16 8.74 -8.54
N THR A 21 -5.89 7.90 -9.27
CA THR A 21 -6.98 8.32 -10.18
C THR A 21 -8.16 7.37 -10.03
N GLY A 22 -9.34 7.86 -10.39
CA GLY A 22 -10.57 7.08 -10.34
C GLY A 22 -11.79 7.94 -10.08
N PRO A 23 -12.95 7.34 -9.75
CA PRO A 23 -14.17 8.09 -9.49
C PRO A 23 -14.01 9.06 -8.32
N PRO A 24 -14.44 10.34 -8.49
CA PRO A 24 -14.27 11.32 -7.41
C PRO A 24 -15.06 11.00 -6.13
N ARG A 25 -16.07 10.14 -6.22
CA ARG A 25 -16.86 9.73 -5.06
C ARG A 25 -16.23 8.62 -4.23
N SER A 26 -15.11 8.04 -4.69
CA SER A 26 -14.41 6.99 -3.92
C SER A 26 -13.42 7.63 -2.96
N ASP A 27 -13.53 7.31 -1.68
CA ASP A 27 -12.60 7.77 -0.64
C ASP A 27 -11.20 7.18 -0.81
N LEU A 28 -11.06 6.15 -1.63
CA LEU A 28 -9.79 5.51 -1.90
C LEU A 28 -9.01 6.17 -3.03
N VAL A 29 -9.63 7.12 -3.74
CA VAL A 29 -8.97 7.92 -4.78
C VAL A 29 -8.47 9.21 -4.14
N VAL A 30 -7.16 9.32 -3.99
CA VAL A 30 -6.54 10.38 -3.18
C VAL A 30 -5.49 11.22 -3.93
N GLY A 31 -5.35 11.01 -5.24
CA GLY A 31 -4.34 11.68 -6.05
C GLY A 31 -2.94 11.08 -5.87
N GLU A 32 -2.01 11.45 -6.76
CA GLU A 32 -0.65 10.88 -6.71
C GLU A 32 0.10 11.25 -5.43
N LYS A 33 0.00 12.51 -5.01
CA LYS A 33 0.64 12.95 -3.75
C LYS A 33 -0.04 12.32 -2.53
N GLY A 34 -1.35 12.21 -2.56
CA GLY A 34 -2.10 11.58 -1.49
C GLY A 34 -1.78 10.09 -1.36
N GLN A 35 -1.68 9.39 -2.48
CA GLN A 35 -1.28 7.99 -2.51
C GLN A 35 0.09 7.80 -1.85
N ALA A 36 1.07 8.59 -2.24
CA ALA A 36 2.42 8.52 -1.68
C ALA A 36 2.41 8.81 -0.17
N ARG A 37 1.70 9.85 0.25
CA ARG A 37 1.63 10.26 1.65
C ARG A 37 0.97 9.20 2.53
N ILE A 38 -0.15 8.67 2.09
CA ILE A 38 -0.91 7.69 2.87
C ILE A 38 -0.16 6.36 2.95
N LEU A 39 0.40 5.88 1.84
CA LEU A 39 1.21 4.66 1.83
C LEU A 39 2.43 4.80 2.76
N LYS A 40 3.14 5.90 2.66
CA LYS A 40 4.29 6.15 3.52
C LYS A 40 3.89 6.13 5.00
N ARG A 41 2.82 6.82 5.35
CA ARG A 41 2.32 6.89 6.73
C ARG A 41 1.91 5.51 7.23
N THR A 42 1.14 4.78 6.43
CA THR A 42 0.64 3.45 6.79
C THR A 42 1.77 2.46 6.97
N LEU A 43 2.72 2.43 6.04
CA LEU A 43 3.86 1.52 6.12
C LEU A 43 4.76 1.84 7.30
N LYS A 44 5.02 3.12 7.57
CA LYS A 44 5.77 3.51 8.76
C LYS A 44 5.09 3.05 10.05
N PHE A 45 3.79 3.20 10.12
CA PHE A 45 3.02 2.76 11.27
C PHE A 45 3.12 1.24 11.46
N LEU A 46 2.97 0.47 10.38
CA LEU A 46 3.07 -0.98 10.43
C LEU A 46 4.49 -1.45 10.81
N ILE A 47 5.51 -0.78 10.29
CA ILE A 47 6.89 -1.07 10.66
C ILE A 47 7.10 -0.83 12.16
N LYS A 48 6.59 0.27 12.68
CA LYS A 48 6.68 0.59 14.10
C LYS A 48 5.99 -0.46 14.96
N LYS A 49 4.89 -1.00 14.51
CA LYS A 49 4.08 -1.99 15.25
C LYS A 49 4.43 -3.44 14.94
N ARG A 50 5.38 -3.70 14.03
CA ARG A 50 5.64 -5.06 13.52
C ARG A 50 5.93 -6.09 14.60
N LYS A 51 6.67 -5.70 15.65
CA LYS A 51 7.01 -6.61 16.74
C LYS A 51 5.84 -6.83 17.69
N SER A 52 5.19 -5.75 18.14
CA SER A 52 4.09 -5.85 19.09
C SER A 52 2.85 -6.53 18.50
N TRP A 53 2.65 -6.39 17.17
CA TRP A 53 1.51 -6.97 16.46
C TRP A 53 1.86 -8.25 15.69
N ASN A 54 3.12 -8.68 15.70
CA ASN A 54 3.59 -9.84 14.93
C ASN A 54 3.31 -9.70 13.42
N VAL A 55 3.45 -8.50 12.87
CA VAL A 55 3.29 -8.29 11.43
C VAL A 55 4.53 -8.82 10.71
N SER A 56 4.34 -9.81 9.85
CA SER A 56 5.42 -10.46 9.10
C SER A 56 5.52 -10.00 7.67
N GLY A 57 4.44 -9.48 7.09
CA GLY A 57 4.47 -9.01 5.73
C GLY A 57 3.27 -8.17 5.38
N VAL A 58 3.44 -7.31 4.37
CA VAL A 58 2.41 -6.44 3.82
C VAL A 58 2.51 -6.50 2.30
N LEU A 59 1.39 -6.73 1.63
CA LEU A 59 1.33 -6.69 0.18
C LEU A 59 0.64 -5.40 -0.26
N ILE A 60 1.30 -4.63 -1.09
CA ILE A 60 0.75 -3.37 -1.60
C ILE A 60 -0.01 -3.66 -2.90
N TYR A 61 -1.23 -3.21 -2.97
CA TYR A 61 -2.04 -3.26 -4.17
C TYR A 61 -1.98 -1.89 -4.86
N ALA A 62 -1.38 -1.77 -6.01
CA ALA A 62 -0.79 -2.78 -6.87
C ALA A 62 0.53 -2.26 -7.43
N TRP A 63 1.21 -3.09 -8.26
CA TRP A 63 2.45 -2.63 -8.89
C TRP A 63 2.20 -1.61 -9.98
N ARG A 64 1.27 -1.91 -10.89
CA ARG A 64 1.02 -1.09 -12.08
C ARG A 64 -0.47 -0.82 -12.24
N ASP A 65 -0.81 0.37 -12.70
CA ASP A 65 -2.16 0.69 -13.11
C ASP A 65 -2.60 -0.24 -14.26
N PHE A 66 -3.87 -0.47 -14.38
CA PHE A 66 -4.44 -1.23 -15.49
C PHE A 66 -5.62 -0.49 -16.11
N PRO A 67 -6.07 -0.91 -17.32
CA PRO A 67 -7.14 -0.21 -18.01
C PRO A 67 -8.40 -0.12 -17.17
N GLU A 68 -9.04 1.04 -17.24
CA GLU A 68 -10.28 1.28 -16.51
C GLU A 68 -11.36 0.29 -16.96
N GLY A 69 -12.08 -0.26 -15.97
CA GLY A 69 -13.16 -1.21 -16.23
C GLY A 69 -12.71 -2.65 -16.44
N GLU A 70 -11.42 -2.92 -16.47
CA GLU A 70 -10.89 -4.28 -16.66
C GLU A 70 -11.17 -5.18 -15.46
N ILE A 71 -11.19 -4.57 -14.26
CA ILE A 71 -11.52 -5.27 -13.02
C ILE A 71 -12.78 -4.63 -12.45
N GLY A 72 -13.62 -5.42 -11.77
CA GLY A 72 -14.87 -4.96 -11.20
C GLY A 72 -14.74 -4.00 -10.01
N CYS A 73 -13.59 -3.40 -9.80
CA CYS A 73 -13.30 -2.47 -8.72
C CYS A 73 -13.06 -1.08 -9.31
N ASP A 74 -13.86 -0.11 -8.89
CA ASP A 74 -13.84 1.22 -9.50
C ASP A 74 -12.59 2.06 -9.21
N TRP A 75 -11.88 1.78 -8.11
CA TRP A 75 -10.65 2.50 -7.77
C TRP A 75 -9.38 1.73 -8.14
N CYS A 76 -9.49 0.44 -8.40
CA CYS A 76 -8.33 -0.45 -8.51
C CYS A 76 -7.43 -0.12 -9.71
N SER A 77 -8.00 0.35 -10.81
CA SER A 77 -7.21 0.65 -12.01
C SER A 77 -6.15 1.74 -11.78
N GLY A 78 -6.37 2.62 -10.82
CA GLY A 78 -5.44 3.69 -10.47
C GLY A 78 -4.58 3.42 -9.22
N ALA A 79 -4.58 2.18 -8.72
CA ALA A 79 -3.90 1.84 -7.47
C ALA A 79 -2.43 1.45 -7.64
N GLY A 80 -1.90 1.41 -8.86
CA GLY A 80 -0.51 1.04 -9.11
C GLY A 80 0.49 2.04 -8.55
N LEU A 81 1.68 1.55 -8.25
CA LEU A 81 2.82 2.40 -7.90
C LEU A 81 3.44 3.04 -9.14
N VAL A 82 3.19 2.45 -10.28
CA VAL A 82 3.56 2.99 -11.60
C VAL A 82 2.32 3.07 -12.48
N LYS A 83 2.38 3.94 -13.49
CA LYS A 83 1.29 4.10 -14.46
C LYS A 83 1.27 2.93 -15.44
N ILE A 84 0.23 2.87 -16.28
CA ILE A 84 0.12 1.84 -17.33
C ILE A 84 1.36 1.82 -18.21
N ASP A 85 1.91 2.99 -18.58
CA ASP A 85 3.13 3.11 -19.37
C ASP A 85 4.41 2.89 -18.57
N ARG A 86 4.28 2.43 -17.32
CA ARG A 86 5.37 2.13 -16.40
C ARG A 86 6.13 3.33 -15.85
N LYS A 87 5.63 4.55 -16.08
CA LYS A 87 6.22 5.72 -15.44
C LYS A 87 5.97 5.70 -13.94
N PRO A 88 7.00 5.93 -13.12
CA PRO A 88 6.84 5.86 -11.68
C PRO A 88 5.99 7.01 -11.15
N LYS A 89 5.17 6.70 -10.15
CA LYS A 89 4.44 7.69 -9.37
C LYS A 89 5.25 8.07 -8.13
N PRO A 90 4.93 9.18 -7.47
CA PRO A 90 5.56 9.53 -6.18
C PRO A 90 5.49 8.41 -5.14
N ALA A 91 4.43 7.61 -5.16
CA ALA A 91 4.26 6.49 -4.26
C ALA A 91 5.39 5.46 -4.38
N LEU A 92 5.87 5.19 -5.59
CA LEU A 92 6.98 4.25 -5.79
C LEU A 92 8.24 4.73 -5.09
N LYS A 93 8.57 6.01 -5.23
CA LYS A 93 9.74 6.60 -4.58
C LYS A 93 9.62 6.51 -3.06
N ALA A 94 8.43 6.82 -2.53
CA ALA A 94 8.19 6.77 -1.10
C ALA A 94 8.37 5.35 -0.54
N VAL A 95 7.82 4.34 -1.22
CA VAL A 95 7.94 2.95 -0.81
C VAL A 95 9.39 2.47 -0.90
N ARG A 96 10.07 2.76 -1.99
CA ARG A 96 11.49 2.39 -2.16
C ARG A 96 12.38 2.99 -1.07
N LYS A 97 12.14 4.25 -0.73
CA LYS A 97 12.90 4.92 0.31
C LYS A 97 12.71 4.23 1.67
N LEU A 98 11.48 3.86 1.99
CA LEU A 98 11.18 3.14 3.23
C LEU A 98 11.86 1.77 3.25
N ILE A 99 11.80 1.02 2.17
CA ILE A 99 12.43 -0.30 2.08
C ILE A 99 13.92 -0.17 2.31
N ARG A 100 14.57 0.76 1.63
CA ARG A 100 16.01 0.98 1.78
C ARG A 100 16.40 1.34 3.21
N SER A 101 15.62 2.20 3.88
CA SER A 101 15.95 2.64 5.23
C SER A 101 15.79 1.54 6.27
N HIS A 102 15.01 0.49 5.98
CA HIS A 102 14.72 -0.59 6.92
C HIS A 102 15.37 -1.92 6.56
N THR A 103 16.01 -2.03 5.40
CA THR A 103 16.72 -3.26 4.98
C THR A 103 18.23 -3.13 5.05
N ARG A 104 18.76 -1.91 5.14
CA ARG A 104 20.17 -1.68 5.35
C ARG A 104 20.52 -1.87 6.82
N ARG A 105 21.33 -2.83 7.08
CA ARG A 105 21.84 -3.07 8.44
C ARG A 105 23.28 -3.54 8.41
#